data_8a4a3952e570e2a419062dc0de460c7d
#
_entry.id   8a4a3952e570e2a419062dc0de460c7d
#
_cell.length_a   1.000
_cell.length_b   1.000
_cell.length_c   1.000
_cell.angle_alpha   90.00
_cell.angle_beta   90.00
_cell.angle_gamma   90.00
#
_symmetry.space_group_name_H-M   'P 1'
#
loop_
_entity.id
_entity.type
_entity.pdbx_description
1 polymer ?
#
loop_
_entity_poly.entity_id
_entity_poly.type
_entity_poly.pdbx_seq_one_letter_code
_entity_poly.pdbx_strand_id
1 'polypeptide(L)'
;SITIAANGVVTFSQAPVFPDGSIAVADLDIDGATDIGADIVDADLFIVDDGAGGTNRKVAASRIKTYIGGGTSWQAVKTSNFTASAGQGVFCNTSGGAFTLTLPASPSIGDEVSFIDYAGTFDTNNLTIGRNSSKILGAEADLTVAVERAANTLVFTDSTQGWLFKSK
;
A
#
# COMPACT_ATOMS: atom_id res chain seq x y z
N SER A 1 10.92 46.35 -4.87
CA SER A 1 9.82 47.31 -4.68
C SER A 1 8.67 46.62 -3.95
N ILE A 2 8.05 47.33 -3.02
CA ILE A 2 6.84 46.89 -2.31
C ILE A 2 5.73 47.88 -2.70
N THR A 3 4.59 47.36 -3.16
CA THR A 3 3.43 48.18 -3.48
C THR A 3 2.25 47.75 -2.60
N ILE A 4 1.58 48.69 -1.95
CA ILE A 4 0.36 48.46 -1.19
C ILE A 4 -0.78 49.05 -1.97
N ALA A 5 -1.71 48.20 -2.42
CA ALA A 5 -2.91 48.67 -3.10
C ALA A 5 -3.95 49.21 -2.09
N ALA A 6 -4.91 50.02 -2.55
CA ALA A 6 -5.96 50.61 -1.68
C ALA A 6 -6.85 49.55 -1.02
N ASN A 7 -6.91 48.34 -1.54
CA ASN A 7 -7.64 47.19 -0.96
C ASN A 7 -6.80 46.41 0.09
N GLY A 8 -5.61 46.91 0.47
CA GLY A 8 -4.71 46.25 1.43
C GLY A 8 -3.81 45.19 0.85
N VAL A 9 -3.85 44.91 -0.46
CA VAL A 9 -2.98 43.94 -1.11
C VAL A 9 -1.55 44.47 -1.17
N VAL A 10 -0.60 43.69 -0.64
CA VAL A 10 0.85 43.98 -0.70
C VAL A 10 1.45 43.19 -1.84
N THR A 11 2.04 43.89 -2.82
CA THR A 11 2.71 43.25 -3.95
C THR A 11 4.24 43.46 -3.83
N PHE A 12 4.98 42.39 -3.93
CA PHE A 12 6.44 42.39 -3.98
C PHE A 12 6.90 42.22 -5.41
N SER A 13 7.92 42.95 -5.83
CA SER A 13 8.54 42.81 -7.15
C SER A 13 9.33 41.50 -7.33
N GLN A 14 9.67 40.85 -6.21
CA GLN A 14 10.29 39.54 -6.15
C GLN A 14 9.60 38.73 -5.04
N ALA A 15 9.66 37.40 -5.11
CA ALA A 15 9.12 36.55 -4.07
C ALA A 15 9.74 36.89 -2.70
N PRO A 16 8.95 37.22 -1.66
CA PRO A 16 9.51 37.47 -0.34
C PRO A 16 10.10 36.18 0.22
N VAL A 17 11.22 36.32 0.94
CA VAL A 17 11.82 35.25 1.73
C VAL A 17 11.49 35.53 3.18
N PHE A 18 10.80 34.60 3.80
CA PHE A 18 10.48 34.67 5.23
C PHE A 18 11.44 33.76 6.00
N PRO A 19 11.96 34.22 7.17
CA PRO A 19 12.72 33.33 8.04
C PRO A 19 11.89 32.11 8.47
N ASP A 20 12.55 30.98 8.74
CA ASP A 20 11.89 29.78 9.23
C ASP A 20 11.06 30.07 10.49
N GLY A 21 9.83 29.58 10.51
CA GLY A 21 8.89 29.80 11.61
C GLY A 21 8.25 31.19 11.69
N SER A 22 8.55 32.10 10.74
CA SER A 22 7.97 33.45 10.74
C SER A 22 6.52 33.53 10.25
N ILE A 23 6.02 32.47 9.62
CA ILE A 23 4.60 32.31 9.23
C ILE A 23 4.07 31.09 9.97
N ALA A 24 3.13 31.29 10.88
CA ALA A 24 2.46 30.20 11.56
C ALA A 24 1.44 29.53 10.61
N VAL A 25 1.22 28.22 10.77
CA VAL A 25 0.18 27.51 10.00
C VAL A 25 -1.21 28.15 10.23
N ALA A 26 -1.44 28.71 11.43
CA ALA A 26 -2.68 29.42 11.77
C ALA A 26 -2.89 30.71 10.94
N ASP A 27 -1.85 31.24 10.30
CA ASP A 27 -1.92 32.43 9.45
C ASP A 27 -2.27 32.08 7.99
N LEU A 28 -2.35 30.78 7.67
CA LEU A 28 -2.77 30.31 6.36
C LEU A 28 -4.29 30.10 6.35
N ASP A 29 -4.98 30.87 5.51
CA ASP A 29 -6.43 30.69 5.28
C ASP A 29 -6.64 29.44 4.39
N ILE A 30 -6.69 28.26 5.05
CA ILE A 30 -6.93 26.99 4.35
C ILE A 30 -8.38 26.86 3.96
N ASP A 31 -9.32 27.34 4.79
CA ASP A 31 -10.76 27.26 4.55
C ASP A 31 -11.20 28.15 3.38
N GLY A 32 -10.48 29.25 3.12
CA GLY A 32 -10.72 30.16 1.99
C GLY A 32 -10.10 29.70 0.69
N ALA A 33 -9.32 28.62 0.69
CA ALA A 33 -8.73 28.10 -0.53
C ALA A 33 -9.75 27.40 -1.43
N THR A 34 -9.52 27.44 -2.74
CA THR A 34 -10.36 26.69 -3.68
C THR A 34 -10.11 25.20 -3.53
N ASP A 35 -11.19 24.42 -3.44
CA ASP A 35 -11.10 22.96 -3.45
C ASP A 35 -10.34 22.45 -4.69
N ILE A 36 -9.54 21.42 -4.52
CA ILE A 36 -8.81 20.75 -5.62
C ILE A 36 -9.77 20.25 -6.72
N GLY A 37 -11.05 19.96 -6.38
CA GLY A 37 -12.09 19.56 -7.33
C GLY A 37 -11.88 18.22 -8.02
N ALA A 38 -10.93 17.41 -7.55
CA ALA A 38 -10.59 16.10 -8.08
C ALA A 38 -10.09 15.18 -6.97
N ASP A 39 -10.03 13.88 -7.24
CA ASP A 39 -9.44 12.91 -6.32
C ASP A 39 -7.94 13.18 -6.13
N ILE A 40 -7.44 12.95 -4.90
CA ILE A 40 -6.02 13.01 -4.60
C ILE A 40 -5.30 11.89 -5.35
N VAL A 41 -4.27 12.25 -6.11
CA VAL A 41 -3.43 11.30 -6.86
C VAL A 41 -2.03 11.21 -6.26
N ASP A 42 -1.29 10.15 -6.60
CA ASP A 42 0.03 9.83 -6.02
C ASP A 42 1.07 10.96 -6.17
N ALA A 43 0.91 11.84 -7.14
CA ALA A 43 1.81 12.99 -7.38
C ALA A 43 1.47 14.23 -6.54
N ASP A 44 0.28 14.32 -5.93
CA ASP A 44 -0.13 15.47 -5.13
C ASP A 44 0.78 15.63 -3.92
N LEU A 45 1.01 16.89 -3.53
CA LEU A 45 1.96 17.25 -2.49
C LEU A 45 1.27 17.82 -1.25
N PHE A 46 1.72 17.36 -0.10
CA PHE A 46 1.33 17.88 1.21
C PHE A 46 2.54 18.54 1.87
N ILE A 47 2.27 19.50 2.73
CA ILE A 47 3.29 20.07 3.62
C ILE A 47 3.24 19.32 4.94
N VAL A 48 4.40 18.83 5.40
CA VAL A 48 4.57 18.16 6.69
C VAL A 48 5.71 18.81 7.47
N ASP A 49 5.58 18.86 8.78
CA ASP A 49 6.70 19.07 9.68
C ASP A 49 7.40 17.71 9.88
N ASP A 50 8.66 17.60 9.50
CA ASP A 50 9.42 16.35 9.62
C ASP A 50 10.02 16.13 11.02
N GLY A 51 9.71 16.99 11.99
CA GLY A 51 10.14 16.88 13.38
C GLY A 51 11.63 17.15 13.60
N ALA A 52 12.39 17.45 12.56
CA ALA A 52 13.83 17.66 12.62
C ALA A 52 14.19 19.15 12.71
N GLY A 53 13.78 19.82 13.78
CA GLY A 53 14.20 21.21 14.04
C GLY A 53 13.45 22.29 13.26
N GLY A 54 12.17 22.06 12.93
CA GLY A 54 11.28 23.10 12.42
C GLY A 54 11.32 23.34 10.92
N THR A 55 11.79 22.38 10.14
CA THR A 55 11.81 22.49 8.68
C THR A 55 10.56 21.83 8.08
N ASN A 56 9.65 22.63 7.53
CA ASN A 56 8.54 22.11 6.76
C ASN A 56 9.03 21.51 5.45
N ARG A 57 8.53 20.31 5.11
CA ARG A 57 8.87 19.61 3.88
C ARG A 57 7.63 19.26 3.09
N LYS A 58 7.77 19.15 1.78
CA LYS A 58 6.72 18.57 0.95
C LYS A 58 6.84 17.06 0.93
N VAL A 59 5.71 16.37 1.00
CA VAL A 59 5.60 14.91 0.84
C VAL A 59 4.58 14.59 -0.23
N ALA A 60 4.86 13.63 -1.10
CA ALA A 60 3.90 13.16 -2.08
C ALA A 60 2.86 12.24 -1.41
N ALA A 61 1.62 12.26 -1.92
CA ALA A 61 0.53 11.40 -1.45
C ALA A 61 0.90 9.91 -1.47
N SER A 62 1.70 9.47 -2.45
CA SER A 62 2.24 8.11 -2.53
C SER A 62 3.02 7.69 -1.27
N ARG A 63 3.75 8.60 -0.63
CA ARG A 63 4.49 8.30 0.61
C ARG A 63 3.56 8.17 1.81
N ILE A 64 2.51 8.99 1.86
CA ILE A 64 1.48 8.90 2.90
C ILE A 64 0.74 7.56 2.76
N LYS A 65 0.35 7.18 1.54
CA LYS A 65 -0.24 5.87 1.23
C LYS A 65 0.63 4.70 1.71
N THR A 66 1.94 4.80 1.53
CA THR A 66 2.89 3.78 2.03
C THR A 66 2.91 3.74 3.57
N TYR A 67 2.89 4.88 4.23
CA TYR A 67 2.92 4.98 5.69
C TYR A 67 1.64 4.44 6.35
N ILE A 68 0.45 4.75 5.81
CA ILE A 68 -0.83 4.29 6.36
C ILE A 68 -1.18 2.84 5.99
N GLY A 69 -0.36 2.18 5.17
CA GLY A 69 -0.66 0.88 4.62
C GLY A 69 -1.80 0.96 3.61
N GLY A 70 -1.51 0.88 2.34
CA GLY A 70 -2.54 0.69 1.32
C GLY A 70 -3.27 -0.64 1.58
N GLY A 71 -4.58 -0.71 1.34
CA GLY A 71 -5.30 -1.99 1.34
C GLY A 71 -4.67 -3.02 0.38
N THR A 72 -5.22 -4.22 0.33
CA THR A 72 -4.72 -5.30 -0.56
C THR A 72 -4.57 -4.80 -2.01
N SER A 73 -3.36 -4.89 -2.54
CA SER A 73 -3.05 -4.56 -3.94
C SER A 73 -3.42 -5.74 -4.85
N TRP A 74 -4.64 -5.71 -5.39
CA TRP A 74 -5.13 -6.80 -6.24
C TRP A 74 -4.43 -6.83 -7.58
N GLN A 75 -3.93 -8.01 -7.95
CA GLN A 75 -3.24 -8.28 -9.21
C GLN A 75 -4.25 -8.73 -10.28
N ALA A 76 -3.87 -8.54 -11.55
CA ALA A 76 -4.61 -9.16 -12.65
C ALA A 76 -4.68 -10.68 -12.47
N VAL A 77 -5.72 -11.32 -13.02
CA VAL A 77 -5.93 -12.78 -12.95
C VAL A 77 -4.67 -13.53 -13.40
N LYS A 78 -4.22 -14.46 -12.59
CA LYS A 78 -3.08 -15.36 -12.88
C LYS A 78 -3.56 -16.73 -13.29
N THR A 79 -2.95 -17.26 -14.33
CA THR A 79 -3.24 -18.59 -14.91
C THR A 79 -2.01 -19.51 -14.91
N SER A 80 -0.93 -19.09 -14.31
CA SER A 80 0.36 -19.81 -14.21
C SER A 80 1.11 -19.39 -12.96
N ASN A 81 2.22 -20.05 -12.66
CA ASN A 81 3.07 -19.76 -11.50
C ASN A 81 3.34 -18.26 -11.35
N PHE A 82 3.15 -17.76 -10.15
CA PHE A 82 3.32 -16.35 -9.80
C PHE A 82 3.94 -16.22 -8.40
N THR A 83 4.89 -15.32 -8.24
CA THR A 83 5.45 -14.97 -6.93
C THR A 83 4.82 -13.68 -6.46
N ALA A 84 4.12 -13.73 -5.33
CA ALA A 84 3.52 -12.56 -4.72
C ALA A 84 4.53 -11.73 -3.93
N SER A 85 4.28 -10.43 -3.85
CA SER A 85 4.90 -9.53 -2.88
C SER A 85 3.97 -9.31 -1.69
N ALA A 86 4.52 -8.87 -0.55
CA ALA A 86 3.72 -8.50 0.61
C ALA A 86 2.65 -7.44 0.25
N GLY A 87 1.45 -7.59 0.82
CA GLY A 87 0.30 -6.72 0.57
C GLY A 87 -0.47 -7.02 -0.72
N GLN A 88 -0.07 -8.03 -1.50
CA GLN A 88 -0.79 -8.37 -2.73
C GLN A 88 -1.97 -9.33 -2.50
N GLY A 89 -3.03 -9.12 -3.31
CA GLY A 89 -4.12 -10.07 -3.52
C GLY A 89 -4.06 -10.64 -4.94
N VAL A 90 -4.30 -11.93 -5.09
CA VAL A 90 -4.14 -12.62 -6.37
C VAL A 90 -5.42 -13.36 -6.73
N PHE A 91 -6.01 -13.04 -7.87
CA PHE A 91 -7.07 -13.84 -8.48
C PHE A 91 -6.42 -15.03 -9.22
N CYS A 92 -6.60 -16.24 -8.69
CA CYS A 92 -5.99 -17.46 -9.23
C CYS A 92 -7.01 -18.22 -10.08
N ASN A 93 -6.73 -18.38 -11.36
CA ASN A 93 -7.56 -19.15 -12.29
C ASN A 93 -6.85 -20.44 -12.68
N THR A 94 -7.26 -21.54 -12.06
CA THR A 94 -6.71 -22.89 -12.31
C THR A 94 -7.53 -23.70 -13.34
N SER A 95 -8.48 -23.07 -14.08
CA SER A 95 -9.27 -23.80 -15.08
C SER A 95 -8.45 -24.44 -16.19
N GLY A 96 -7.27 -23.88 -16.50
CA GLY A 96 -6.31 -24.43 -17.48
C GLY A 96 -5.30 -25.41 -16.89
N GLY A 97 -5.31 -25.66 -15.59
CA GLY A 97 -4.38 -26.53 -14.87
C GLY A 97 -3.92 -25.96 -13.53
N ALA A 98 -3.43 -26.82 -12.66
CA ALA A 98 -2.87 -26.45 -11.37
C ALA A 98 -1.59 -25.61 -11.55
N PHE A 99 -1.38 -24.64 -10.65
CA PHE A 99 -0.13 -23.86 -10.59
C PHE A 99 0.22 -23.46 -9.16
N THR A 100 1.38 -22.82 -9.00
CA THR A 100 1.90 -22.38 -7.69
C THR A 100 1.84 -20.86 -7.55
N LEU A 101 1.21 -20.39 -6.47
CA LEU A 101 1.35 -19.04 -5.93
C LEU A 101 2.44 -19.07 -4.86
N THR A 102 3.61 -18.52 -5.17
CA THR A 102 4.77 -18.49 -4.25
C THR A 102 4.69 -17.29 -3.34
N LEU A 103 4.84 -17.49 -2.04
CA LEU A 103 4.86 -16.42 -1.04
C LEU A 103 6.16 -15.60 -1.11
N PRO A 104 6.20 -14.36 -0.55
CA PRO A 104 7.41 -13.54 -0.51
C PRO A 104 8.59 -14.26 0.15
N ALA A 105 9.78 -13.98 -0.37
CA ALA A 105 11.03 -14.43 0.22
C ALA A 105 11.42 -13.61 1.40
N SER A 106 11.77 -13.75 2.50
CA SER A 106 12.16 -12.86 3.62
C SER A 106 11.01 -11.95 4.07
N PRO A 107 9.87 -12.54 4.45
CA PRO A 107 8.75 -11.76 4.93
C PRO A 107 9.04 -11.13 6.30
N SER A 108 8.38 -10.00 6.57
CA SER A 108 8.35 -9.33 7.86
C SER A 108 7.06 -9.66 8.62
N ILE A 109 7.10 -9.58 9.96
CA ILE A 109 5.89 -9.75 10.77
C ILE A 109 4.77 -8.81 10.30
N GLY A 110 3.58 -9.36 10.10
CA GLY A 110 2.41 -8.62 9.61
C GLY A 110 2.29 -8.55 8.08
N ASP A 111 3.27 -9.05 7.31
CA ASP A 111 3.12 -9.17 5.85
C ASP A 111 1.95 -10.09 5.51
N GLU A 112 1.14 -9.67 4.54
CA GLU A 112 -0.06 -10.39 4.12
C GLU A 112 -0.01 -10.73 2.63
N VAL A 113 -0.57 -11.89 2.29
CA VAL A 113 -0.88 -12.30 0.91
C VAL A 113 -2.28 -12.89 0.88
N SER A 114 -3.13 -12.35 0.01
CA SER A 114 -4.49 -12.83 -0.21
C SER A 114 -4.60 -13.56 -1.55
N PHE A 115 -5.48 -14.55 -1.62
CA PHE A 115 -5.79 -15.22 -2.88
C PHE A 115 -7.26 -15.59 -2.95
N ILE A 116 -7.77 -15.68 -4.18
CA ILE A 116 -9.16 -16.05 -4.46
C ILE A 116 -9.16 -17.03 -5.63
N ASP A 117 -9.95 -18.10 -5.49
CA ASP A 117 -10.30 -19.00 -6.60
C ASP A 117 -11.21 -18.27 -7.59
N TYR A 118 -10.63 -17.77 -8.68
CA TYR A 118 -11.33 -16.99 -9.69
C TYR A 118 -12.41 -17.80 -10.43
N ALA A 119 -12.10 -19.03 -10.81
CA ALA A 119 -12.95 -19.87 -11.67
C ALA A 119 -13.77 -20.91 -10.90
N GLY A 120 -13.54 -21.10 -9.59
CA GLY A 120 -14.15 -22.18 -8.81
C GLY A 120 -13.61 -23.55 -9.23
N THR A 121 -12.31 -23.69 -9.39
CA THR A 121 -11.69 -24.91 -9.94
C THR A 121 -10.56 -25.45 -9.07
N PHE A 122 -10.37 -24.94 -7.84
CA PHE A 122 -9.33 -25.46 -6.95
C PHE A 122 -9.56 -26.90 -6.49
N ASP A 123 -10.82 -27.37 -6.49
CA ASP A 123 -11.15 -28.77 -6.19
C ASP A 123 -10.73 -29.74 -7.29
N THR A 124 -10.69 -29.27 -8.53
CA THR A 124 -10.29 -30.08 -9.71
C THR A 124 -8.82 -29.87 -10.05
N ASN A 125 -8.37 -28.63 -10.06
CA ASN A 125 -6.98 -28.23 -10.33
C ASN A 125 -6.48 -27.40 -9.14
N ASN A 126 -5.84 -28.04 -8.19
CA ASN A 126 -5.48 -27.42 -6.93
C ASN A 126 -4.52 -26.24 -7.12
N LEU A 127 -4.70 -25.19 -6.29
CA LEU A 127 -3.68 -24.17 -6.11
C LEU A 127 -2.64 -24.65 -5.08
N THR A 128 -1.36 -24.56 -5.41
CA THR A 128 -0.28 -24.74 -4.45
C THR A 128 0.18 -23.38 -3.95
N ILE A 129 0.26 -23.20 -2.64
CA ILE A 129 0.91 -22.04 -2.02
C ILE A 129 2.35 -22.45 -1.71
N GLY A 130 3.28 -21.92 -2.48
CA GLY A 130 4.71 -22.16 -2.32
C GLY A 130 5.28 -21.36 -1.14
N ARG A 131 5.87 -22.04 -0.18
CA ARG A 131 6.35 -21.46 1.08
C ARG A 131 7.56 -20.54 0.97
N ASN A 132 8.32 -20.64 -0.12
CA ASN A 132 9.52 -19.84 -0.38
C ASN A 132 10.50 -19.77 0.80
N SER A 133 10.88 -20.92 1.36
CA SER A 133 11.76 -21.11 2.51
C SER A 133 11.19 -20.74 3.90
N SER A 134 10.03 -20.07 3.98
CA SER A 134 9.31 -19.86 5.25
C SER A 134 8.43 -21.05 5.58
N LYS A 135 8.03 -21.22 6.83
CA LYS A 135 7.02 -22.21 7.20
C LYS A 135 5.62 -21.75 6.83
N ILE A 136 4.70 -22.68 6.65
CA ILE A 136 3.26 -22.42 6.56
C ILE A 136 2.59 -23.28 7.62
N LEU A 137 1.81 -22.69 8.54
CA LEU A 137 1.13 -23.38 9.64
C LEU A 137 2.09 -24.22 10.50
N GLY A 138 3.31 -23.73 10.70
CA GLY A 138 4.38 -24.40 11.44
C GLY A 138 5.10 -25.50 10.68
N ALA A 139 4.67 -25.86 9.46
CA ALA A 139 5.26 -26.91 8.65
C ALA A 139 6.24 -26.39 7.59
N GLU A 140 7.29 -27.14 7.31
CA GLU A 140 8.22 -26.91 6.22
C GLU A 140 7.74 -27.57 4.91
N ALA A 141 6.47 -27.34 4.57
CA ALA A 141 5.82 -27.87 3.40
C ALA A 141 4.98 -26.79 2.71
N ASP A 142 4.84 -26.90 1.39
CA ASP A 142 3.91 -26.09 0.63
C ASP A 142 2.47 -26.48 1.00
N LEU A 143 1.54 -25.53 0.90
CA LEU A 143 0.15 -25.72 1.23
C LEU A 143 -0.65 -25.97 -0.07
N THR A 144 -1.40 -27.07 -0.11
CA THR A 144 -2.37 -27.33 -1.18
C THR A 144 -3.73 -26.79 -0.82
N VAL A 145 -4.32 -25.96 -1.68
CA VAL A 145 -5.67 -25.47 -1.57
C VAL A 145 -6.54 -26.18 -2.61
N ALA A 146 -7.47 -27.02 -2.13
CA ALA A 146 -8.32 -27.91 -2.93
C ALA A 146 -9.80 -27.68 -2.67
N VAL A 147 -10.18 -26.47 -2.26
CA VAL A 147 -11.56 -26.10 -1.93
C VAL A 147 -12.07 -25.14 -3.00
N GLU A 148 -13.15 -25.50 -3.66
CA GLU A 148 -13.85 -24.65 -4.62
C GLU A 148 -14.22 -23.30 -3.99
N ARG A 149 -14.03 -22.21 -4.73
CA ARG A 149 -14.32 -20.84 -4.31
C ARG A 149 -13.57 -20.38 -3.04
N ALA A 150 -12.45 -21.04 -2.70
CA ALA A 150 -11.64 -20.60 -1.58
C ALA A 150 -11.18 -19.14 -1.76
N ALA A 151 -11.28 -18.37 -0.67
CA ALA A 151 -10.77 -17.01 -0.56
C ALA A 151 -10.14 -16.87 0.81
N ASN A 152 -8.82 -16.71 0.86
CA ASN A 152 -8.08 -16.70 2.11
C ASN A 152 -7.01 -15.60 2.11
N THR A 153 -6.64 -15.18 3.30
CA THR A 153 -5.47 -14.31 3.54
C THR A 153 -4.52 -15.03 4.48
N LEU A 154 -3.25 -15.10 4.08
CA LEU A 154 -2.15 -15.52 4.94
C LEU A 154 -1.45 -14.31 5.50
N VAL A 155 -1.05 -14.36 6.77
CA VAL A 155 -0.23 -13.35 7.45
C VAL A 155 1.03 -14.01 8.00
N PHE A 156 2.18 -13.37 7.80
CA PHE A 156 3.44 -13.85 8.37
C PHE A 156 3.56 -13.42 9.83
N THR A 157 3.96 -14.36 10.67
CA THR A 157 4.13 -14.14 12.11
C THR A 157 5.61 -14.13 12.51
N ASP A 158 6.27 -15.27 12.41
CA ASP A 158 7.66 -15.48 12.81
C ASP A 158 8.27 -16.71 12.12
N SER A 159 9.50 -17.06 12.45
CA SER A 159 10.17 -18.23 11.89
C SER A 159 9.68 -19.57 12.46
N THR A 160 8.92 -19.56 13.58
CA THR A 160 8.42 -20.77 14.24
C THR A 160 7.16 -21.29 13.56
N GLN A 161 6.18 -20.41 13.37
CA GLN A 161 4.90 -20.73 12.73
C GLN A 161 4.88 -20.35 11.25
N GLY A 162 5.61 -19.31 10.85
CA GLY A 162 5.63 -18.81 9.49
C GLY A 162 4.34 -18.10 9.12
N TRP A 163 3.74 -18.51 8.02
CA TRP A 163 2.50 -17.97 7.49
C TRP A 163 1.28 -18.67 8.11
N LEU A 164 0.37 -17.91 8.68
CA LEU A 164 -0.88 -18.39 9.25
C LEU A 164 -2.08 -17.82 8.50
N PHE A 165 -3.20 -18.53 8.49
CA PHE A 165 -4.45 -17.97 8.00
C PHE A 165 -4.93 -16.83 8.91
N LYS A 166 -5.11 -15.64 8.33
CA LYS A 166 -5.77 -14.50 8.99
C LYS A 166 -7.29 -14.68 8.99
N SER A 167 -7.83 -15.26 7.92
CA SER A 167 -9.25 -15.57 7.76
C SER A 167 -9.41 -16.89 7.01
N LYS A 168 -10.41 -17.68 7.41
CA LYS A 168 -10.83 -18.94 6.77
C LYS A 168 -12.24 -18.80 6.27
#